data_2708ba8762911dcb00909e4bd994b4e7
#
_entry.id   2708ba8762911dcb00909e4bd994b4e7
#
_cell.length_a   1.000
_cell.length_b   1.000
_cell.length_c   1.000
_cell.angle_alpha   90.00
_cell.angle_beta   90.00
_cell.angle_gamma   90.00
#
_symmetry.space_group_name_H-M   'P 1'
#
loop_
_entity.id
_entity.type
_entity.pdbx_description
1 polymer ?
#
loop_
_entity_poly.entity_id
_entity_poly.type
_entity_poly.pdbx_seq_one_letter_code
_entity_poly.pdbx_strand_id
1 'polypeptide(L)'
;MSSAHRRSLPARANLEQQRKLAKELLAAFHRGDDDARVHVRAELPDKQRIVLADAQFVLAREYGFESWNALREHLESRAVDALPPVEQFKRAVERGDAAALRQVLQRHASARAAINETMFAFGGTALTSTGDGNVDVVDVLLEFGADPNRKSDWWAGGFHPLHGATGVVAERLLAAGAIPDACGAANIDRLDIVARLISEDPKRVHERGGDGKTPLHFARSREVVDLLLGAGADIDTRDIDHRSTPAEWMIGDTSRLELARYLVERGAAVDIFLAAALGFADRARAMVADTPSLLSLRTGQGQYGEKPPSSFHIYLWTIGPNFTPLQTAAKFRQPDVLSALRELAPVEQRLLLACHQGEGDAARAIVRAHPGIVESLAGADRRALTDEAWTANAPAVELMMELGFDPAAPSVTGPTGGNALHCAAWEGSPECISAILRYPAGRALLESRDLRYGGTPLSWCCHGSRNCGRAKADHAAVARLLIEAGAHVNPEMECSDAVEAVLNRIA
;
A
#
# COMPACT_ATOMS: atom_id res chain seq x y z
N MET A 1 -27.75 -37.45 -14.86
CA MET A 1 -27.85 -36.02 -15.17
C MET A 1 -27.26 -35.81 -16.54
N SER A 2 -28.07 -35.30 -17.46
CA SER A 2 -27.80 -35.32 -18.91
C SER A 2 -26.72 -34.33 -19.32
N SER A 3 -25.72 -34.81 -20.04
CA SER A 3 -24.55 -34.05 -20.50
C SER A 3 -24.80 -33.31 -21.84
N ALA A 4 -26.01 -32.86 -22.11
CA ALA A 4 -26.39 -32.36 -23.42
C ALA A 4 -25.62 -31.11 -23.93
N HIS A 5 -24.95 -30.37 -23.00
CA HIS A 5 -24.20 -29.15 -23.34
C HIS A 5 -22.73 -29.17 -22.89
N ARG A 6 -22.17 -30.35 -22.54
CA ARG A 6 -20.75 -30.40 -22.20
C ARG A 6 -19.87 -30.16 -23.43
N ARG A 7 -19.00 -29.18 -23.34
CA ARG A 7 -17.98 -28.86 -24.35
C ARG A 7 -16.59 -29.01 -23.76
N SER A 8 -15.62 -29.30 -24.60
CA SER A 8 -14.22 -29.19 -24.21
C SER A 8 -13.79 -27.73 -24.24
N LEU A 9 -13.08 -27.30 -23.20
CA LEU A 9 -12.53 -25.95 -23.15
C LEU A 9 -11.55 -25.77 -24.34
N PRO A 10 -11.71 -24.71 -25.16
CA PRO A 10 -10.82 -24.49 -26.30
C PRO A 10 -9.35 -24.42 -25.89
N ALA A 11 -8.43 -24.92 -26.73
CA ALA A 11 -7.01 -24.95 -26.44
C ALA A 11 -6.41 -23.56 -26.17
N ARG A 12 -6.97 -22.51 -26.74
CA ARG A 12 -6.57 -21.09 -26.55
C ARG A 12 -7.63 -20.29 -25.80
N ALA A 13 -8.47 -20.95 -24.99
CA ALA A 13 -9.43 -20.22 -24.17
C ALA A 13 -8.68 -19.30 -23.17
N ASN A 14 -9.14 -18.06 -23.06
CA ASN A 14 -8.67 -17.10 -22.07
C ASN A 14 -9.84 -16.57 -21.28
N LEU A 15 -9.58 -16.00 -20.12
CA LEU A 15 -10.59 -15.54 -19.20
C LEU A 15 -11.48 -14.43 -19.80
N GLU A 16 -10.89 -13.52 -20.56
CA GLU A 16 -11.60 -12.41 -21.21
C GLU A 16 -12.65 -12.93 -22.20
N GLN A 17 -12.24 -13.88 -23.06
CA GLN A 17 -13.16 -14.52 -23.99
C GLN A 17 -14.31 -15.23 -23.26
N GLN A 18 -14.01 -15.92 -22.14
CA GLN A 18 -15.06 -16.61 -21.37
C GLN A 18 -16.00 -15.61 -20.68
N ARG A 19 -15.49 -14.48 -20.20
CA ARG A 19 -16.31 -13.37 -19.69
C ARG A 19 -17.25 -12.83 -20.77
N LYS A 20 -16.75 -12.63 -21.98
CA LYS A 20 -17.55 -12.19 -23.12
C LYS A 20 -18.66 -13.19 -23.45
N LEU A 21 -18.35 -14.49 -23.51
CA LEU A 21 -19.36 -15.53 -23.75
C LEU A 21 -20.44 -15.59 -22.66
N ALA A 22 -20.07 -15.39 -21.40
CA ALA A 22 -21.05 -15.30 -20.30
C ALA A 22 -21.99 -14.08 -20.44
N LYS A 23 -21.45 -12.93 -20.88
CA LYS A 23 -22.25 -11.73 -21.16
C LYS A 23 -23.20 -11.96 -22.36
N GLU A 24 -22.72 -12.59 -23.42
CA GLU A 24 -23.51 -12.93 -24.59
C GLU A 24 -24.63 -13.90 -24.24
N LEU A 25 -24.38 -14.93 -23.41
CA LEU A 25 -25.39 -15.85 -22.91
C LEU A 25 -26.46 -15.13 -22.08
N LEU A 26 -26.07 -14.24 -21.17
CA LEU A 26 -26.97 -13.42 -20.38
C LEU A 26 -27.85 -12.55 -21.25
N ALA A 27 -27.26 -11.84 -22.21
CA ALA A 27 -28.02 -10.97 -23.14
C ALA A 27 -28.96 -11.74 -24.02
N ALA A 28 -28.59 -12.92 -24.52
CA ALA A 28 -29.47 -13.80 -25.30
C ALA A 28 -30.65 -14.31 -24.45
N PHE A 29 -30.40 -14.73 -23.22
CA PHE A 29 -31.46 -15.13 -22.29
C PHE A 29 -32.49 -14.02 -22.03
N HIS A 30 -32.04 -12.79 -21.81
CA HIS A 30 -32.92 -11.64 -21.58
C HIS A 30 -33.70 -11.22 -22.83
N ARG A 31 -33.15 -11.42 -24.03
CA ARG A 31 -33.88 -11.21 -25.29
C ARG A 31 -34.91 -12.28 -25.58
N GLY A 32 -34.93 -13.35 -24.79
CA GLY A 32 -35.90 -14.42 -24.96
C GLY A 32 -35.47 -15.51 -25.95
N ASP A 33 -34.19 -15.61 -26.28
CA ASP A 33 -33.61 -16.63 -27.13
C ASP A 33 -33.87 -18.03 -26.55
N ASP A 34 -34.48 -18.90 -27.34
CA ASP A 34 -34.94 -20.22 -26.86
C ASP A 34 -33.72 -21.15 -26.58
N ASP A 35 -32.66 -21.08 -27.38
CA ASP A 35 -31.44 -21.87 -27.15
C ASP A 35 -30.74 -21.45 -25.87
N ALA A 36 -30.63 -20.14 -25.63
CA ALA A 36 -30.06 -19.59 -24.38
C ALA A 36 -30.92 -19.99 -23.16
N ARG A 37 -32.24 -19.99 -23.28
CA ARG A 37 -33.14 -20.44 -22.21
C ARG A 37 -32.99 -21.93 -21.91
N VAL A 38 -32.91 -22.77 -22.92
CA VAL A 38 -32.68 -24.22 -22.77
C VAL A 38 -31.34 -24.45 -22.10
N HIS A 39 -30.30 -23.74 -22.54
CA HIS A 39 -28.96 -23.84 -22.01
C HIS A 39 -28.89 -23.48 -20.50
N VAL A 40 -29.49 -22.35 -20.12
CA VAL A 40 -29.53 -21.91 -18.71
C VAL A 40 -30.36 -22.86 -17.85
N ARG A 41 -31.50 -23.30 -18.32
CA ARG A 41 -32.40 -24.21 -17.58
C ARG A 41 -31.82 -25.59 -17.34
N ALA A 42 -30.88 -26.01 -18.16
CA ALA A 42 -30.18 -27.29 -17.98
C ALA A 42 -29.37 -27.34 -16.65
N GLU A 43 -28.83 -26.22 -16.20
CA GLU A 43 -28.04 -26.11 -14.97
C GLU A 43 -28.82 -25.35 -13.86
N LEU A 44 -29.77 -24.48 -14.21
CA LEU A 44 -30.56 -23.64 -13.29
C LEU A 44 -32.06 -23.75 -13.60
N PRO A 45 -32.71 -24.91 -13.39
CA PRO A 45 -34.09 -25.19 -13.86
C PRO A 45 -35.14 -24.27 -13.25
N ASP A 46 -34.96 -23.84 -11.99
CA ASP A 46 -35.98 -23.08 -11.26
C ASP A 46 -35.82 -21.55 -11.39
N LYS A 47 -34.73 -21.07 -12.04
CA LYS A 47 -34.50 -19.63 -12.16
C LYS A 47 -35.22 -19.02 -13.35
N GLN A 48 -36.13 -18.07 -13.06
CA GLN A 48 -36.85 -17.31 -14.08
C GLN A 48 -36.10 -16.06 -14.54
N ARG A 49 -35.23 -15.52 -13.70
CA ARG A 49 -34.33 -14.40 -14.01
C ARG A 49 -32.91 -14.80 -13.64
N ILE A 50 -31.96 -14.51 -14.52
CA ILE A 50 -30.54 -14.77 -14.28
C ILE A 50 -29.75 -13.46 -14.27
N VAL A 51 -28.63 -13.49 -13.57
CA VAL A 51 -27.63 -12.45 -13.55
C VAL A 51 -26.32 -12.98 -14.14
N LEU A 52 -25.32 -12.13 -14.34
CA LEU A 52 -24.06 -12.53 -14.93
C LEU A 52 -23.40 -13.71 -14.20
N ALA A 53 -23.44 -13.72 -12.86
CA ALA A 53 -22.91 -14.82 -12.07
C ALA A 53 -23.57 -16.18 -12.39
N ASP A 54 -24.85 -16.16 -12.76
CA ASP A 54 -25.57 -17.37 -13.19
C ASP A 54 -25.10 -17.81 -14.58
N ALA A 55 -24.94 -16.88 -15.52
CA ALA A 55 -24.40 -17.17 -16.85
C ALA A 55 -22.95 -17.67 -16.79
N GLN A 56 -22.13 -17.08 -15.93
CA GLN A 56 -20.78 -17.53 -15.64
C GLN A 56 -20.76 -18.95 -15.04
N PHE A 57 -21.66 -19.22 -14.09
CA PHE A 57 -21.80 -20.55 -13.52
C PHE A 57 -22.19 -21.59 -14.59
N VAL A 58 -23.20 -21.29 -15.39
CA VAL A 58 -23.66 -22.16 -16.49
C VAL A 58 -22.50 -22.46 -17.46
N LEU A 59 -21.74 -21.42 -17.86
CA LEU A 59 -20.60 -21.58 -18.75
C LEU A 59 -19.48 -22.44 -18.11
N ALA A 60 -19.21 -22.25 -16.83
CA ALA A 60 -18.23 -23.06 -16.11
C ALA A 60 -18.67 -24.55 -16.06
N ARG A 61 -19.93 -24.81 -15.79
CA ARG A 61 -20.53 -26.16 -15.78
C ARG A 61 -20.47 -26.83 -17.15
N GLU A 62 -20.67 -26.05 -18.22
CA GLU A 62 -20.53 -26.52 -19.61
C GLU A 62 -19.14 -27.08 -19.90
N TYR A 63 -18.08 -26.43 -19.38
CA TYR A 63 -16.70 -26.89 -19.49
C TYR A 63 -16.28 -27.91 -18.43
N GLY A 64 -17.22 -28.34 -17.58
CA GLY A 64 -17.00 -29.39 -16.58
C GLY A 64 -16.41 -28.89 -15.24
N PHE A 65 -16.38 -27.57 -15.00
CA PHE A 65 -15.95 -26.99 -13.75
C PHE A 65 -17.11 -26.87 -12.78
N GLU A 66 -16.83 -26.99 -11.47
CA GLU A 66 -17.86 -26.89 -10.41
C GLU A 66 -18.38 -25.45 -10.23
N SER A 67 -17.57 -24.47 -10.54
CA SER A 67 -17.89 -23.05 -10.40
C SER A 67 -17.11 -22.19 -11.40
N TRP A 68 -17.56 -20.93 -11.57
CA TRP A 68 -16.80 -19.92 -12.32
C TRP A 68 -15.41 -19.68 -11.75
N ASN A 69 -15.27 -19.70 -10.43
CA ASN A 69 -13.95 -19.55 -9.80
C ASN A 69 -12.99 -20.68 -10.18
N ALA A 70 -13.47 -21.93 -10.19
CA ALA A 70 -12.65 -23.07 -10.63
C ALA A 70 -12.23 -22.96 -12.11
N LEU A 71 -13.13 -22.50 -13.00
CA LEU A 71 -12.79 -22.23 -14.40
C LEU A 71 -11.79 -21.08 -14.52
N ARG A 72 -11.98 -20.00 -13.76
CA ARG A 72 -11.07 -18.86 -13.74
C ARG A 72 -9.67 -19.27 -13.29
N GLU A 73 -9.55 -19.93 -12.17
CA GLU A 73 -8.27 -20.42 -11.63
C GLU A 73 -7.56 -21.34 -12.64
N HIS A 74 -8.30 -22.21 -13.30
CA HIS A 74 -7.75 -23.06 -14.35
C HIS A 74 -7.22 -22.25 -15.56
N LEU A 75 -7.95 -21.22 -16.00
CA LEU A 75 -7.54 -20.36 -17.11
C LEU A 75 -6.35 -19.46 -16.74
N GLU A 76 -6.35 -18.91 -15.53
CA GLU A 76 -5.26 -18.11 -14.99
C GLU A 76 -3.97 -18.96 -14.84
N SER A 77 -4.09 -20.19 -14.32
CA SER A 77 -2.98 -21.13 -14.28
C SER A 77 -2.43 -21.41 -15.66
N ARG A 78 -3.29 -21.72 -16.64
CA ARG A 78 -2.88 -21.92 -18.02
C ARG A 78 -2.25 -20.69 -18.65
N ALA A 79 -2.74 -19.50 -18.32
CA ALA A 79 -2.16 -18.24 -18.79
C ALA A 79 -0.76 -18.03 -18.21
N VAL A 80 -0.55 -18.39 -16.94
CA VAL A 80 0.77 -18.38 -16.31
C VAL A 80 1.68 -19.44 -16.95
N ASP A 81 1.19 -20.67 -17.16
CA ASP A 81 1.94 -21.75 -17.82
C ASP A 81 2.36 -21.39 -19.25
N ALA A 82 1.62 -20.51 -19.92
CA ALA A 82 1.94 -20.02 -21.26
C ALA A 82 3.01 -18.90 -21.27
N LEU A 83 3.34 -18.32 -20.12
CA LEU A 83 4.42 -17.33 -20.01
C LEU A 83 5.80 -17.97 -20.18
N PRO A 84 6.81 -17.19 -20.57
CA PRO A 84 8.20 -17.64 -20.47
C PRO A 84 8.52 -18.12 -19.04
N PRO A 85 9.31 -19.18 -18.87
CA PRO A 85 9.58 -19.77 -17.55
C PRO A 85 10.12 -18.79 -16.50
N VAL A 86 10.91 -17.80 -16.91
CA VAL A 86 11.43 -16.76 -16.01
C VAL A 86 10.30 -15.86 -15.50
N GLU A 87 9.31 -15.56 -16.34
CA GLU A 87 8.13 -14.80 -15.92
C GLU A 87 7.21 -15.61 -14.99
N GLN A 88 7.08 -16.93 -15.22
CA GLN A 88 6.39 -17.83 -14.30
C GLN A 88 7.07 -17.83 -12.92
N PHE A 89 8.41 -17.94 -12.90
CA PHE A 89 9.23 -17.86 -11.69
C PHE A 89 8.99 -16.56 -10.93
N LYS A 90 9.11 -15.42 -11.64
CA LYS A 90 8.90 -14.08 -11.05
C LYS A 90 7.52 -13.96 -10.41
N ARG A 91 6.46 -14.35 -11.12
CA ARG A 91 5.09 -14.32 -10.59
C ARG A 91 4.87 -15.24 -9.41
N ALA A 92 5.48 -16.41 -9.38
CA ALA A 92 5.37 -17.33 -8.24
C ALA A 92 5.99 -16.72 -6.97
N VAL A 93 7.15 -16.05 -7.09
CA VAL A 93 7.79 -15.31 -5.99
C VAL A 93 6.92 -14.14 -5.52
N GLU A 94 6.45 -13.29 -6.45
CA GLU A 94 5.61 -12.11 -6.15
C GLU A 94 4.28 -12.46 -5.48
N ARG A 95 3.71 -13.65 -5.80
CA ARG A 95 2.48 -14.15 -5.18
C ARG A 95 2.71 -14.90 -3.88
N GLY A 96 3.96 -15.18 -3.53
CA GLY A 96 4.30 -16.01 -2.39
C GLY A 96 3.86 -17.48 -2.55
N ASP A 97 3.72 -17.98 -3.78
CA ASP A 97 3.24 -19.33 -4.08
C ASP A 97 4.41 -20.32 -4.17
N ALA A 98 4.76 -20.90 -3.02
CA ALA A 98 5.85 -21.87 -2.90
C ALA A 98 5.64 -23.13 -3.75
N ALA A 99 4.38 -23.57 -3.92
CA ALA A 99 4.06 -24.76 -4.69
C ALA A 99 4.28 -24.52 -6.20
N ALA A 100 3.74 -23.42 -6.72
CA ALA A 100 3.98 -23.01 -8.10
C ALA A 100 5.47 -22.73 -8.36
N LEU A 101 6.15 -22.06 -7.42
CA LEU A 101 7.59 -21.78 -7.50
C LEU A 101 8.39 -23.07 -7.62
N ARG A 102 8.14 -24.06 -6.76
CA ARG A 102 8.78 -25.38 -6.80
C ARG A 102 8.56 -26.05 -8.15
N GLN A 103 7.34 -26.06 -8.65
CA GLN A 103 6.98 -26.67 -9.92
C GLN A 103 7.73 -26.03 -11.10
N VAL A 104 7.79 -24.71 -11.16
CA VAL A 104 8.50 -23.97 -12.21
C VAL A 104 10.00 -24.25 -12.16
N LEU A 105 10.61 -24.20 -10.97
CA LEU A 105 12.03 -24.49 -10.78
C LEU A 105 12.38 -25.95 -11.11
N GLN A 106 11.51 -26.93 -10.82
CA GLN A 106 11.71 -28.33 -11.20
C GLN A 106 11.67 -28.53 -12.69
N ARG A 107 10.74 -27.90 -13.41
CA ARG A 107 10.48 -28.13 -14.83
C ARG A 107 11.45 -27.38 -15.76
N HIS A 108 11.91 -26.18 -15.37
CA HIS A 108 12.55 -25.24 -16.28
C HIS A 108 13.97 -24.88 -15.86
N ALA A 109 14.96 -25.34 -16.63
CA ALA A 109 16.36 -24.99 -16.40
C ALA A 109 16.65 -23.49 -16.51
N SER A 110 15.91 -22.76 -17.39
CA SER A 110 16.03 -21.31 -17.54
C SER A 110 15.57 -20.53 -16.31
N ALA A 111 14.51 -21.00 -15.61
CA ALA A 111 14.07 -20.42 -14.35
C ALA A 111 15.11 -20.63 -13.24
N ARG A 112 15.71 -21.84 -13.16
CA ARG A 112 16.81 -22.10 -12.22
C ARG A 112 18.04 -21.24 -12.49
N ALA A 113 18.39 -21.04 -13.76
CA ALA A 113 19.50 -20.18 -14.13
C ALA A 113 19.29 -18.72 -13.71
N ALA A 114 18.03 -18.26 -13.65
CA ALA A 114 17.65 -16.91 -13.30
C ALA A 114 17.43 -16.68 -11.79
N ILE A 115 17.63 -17.70 -10.94
CA ILE A 115 17.25 -17.64 -9.50
C ILE A 115 17.98 -16.53 -8.72
N ASN A 116 19.20 -16.19 -9.15
CA ASN A 116 20.05 -15.16 -8.55
C ASN A 116 20.10 -13.85 -9.35
N GLU A 117 19.30 -13.74 -10.40
CA GLU A 117 19.23 -12.51 -11.21
C GLU A 117 18.47 -11.40 -10.49
N THR A 118 18.89 -10.15 -10.73
CA THR A 118 18.32 -8.95 -10.12
C THR A 118 17.15 -8.41 -10.97
N MET A 119 16.02 -9.09 -10.93
CA MET A 119 14.85 -8.81 -11.77
C MET A 119 13.62 -8.30 -11.00
N PHE A 120 13.74 -8.15 -9.68
CA PHE A 120 12.67 -7.67 -8.82
C PHE A 120 12.84 -6.19 -8.49
N ALA A 121 11.88 -5.62 -7.74
CA ALA A 121 11.96 -4.23 -7.29
C ALA A 121 13.29 -3.94 -6.59
N PHE A 122 13.76 -2.71 -6.69
CA PHE A 122 15.03 -2.26 -6.11
C PHE A 122 16.27 -3.05 -6.59
N GLY A 123 16.23 -3.57 -7.83
CA GLY A 123 17.27 -4.45 -8.33
C GLY A 123 17.44 -5.71 -7.48
N GLY A 124 16.37 -6.19 -6.89
CA GLY A 124 16.36 -7.33 -5.97
C GLY A 124 16.48 -8.67 -6.66
N THR A 125 17.04 -9.65 -5.94
CA THR A 125 16.92 -11.08 -6.24
C THR A 125 15.62 -11.63 -5.66
N ALA A 126 15.26 -12.86 -5.98
CA ALA A 126 14.12 -13.51 -5.36
C ALA A 126 14.21 -13.52 -3.82
N LEU A 127 15.37 -13.85 -3.24
CA LEU A 127 15.56 -13.85 -1.78
C LEU A 127 15.45 -12.47 -1.15
N THR A 128 16.01 -11.42 -1.77
CA THR A 128 15.93 -10.05 -1.22
C THR A 128 14.51 -9.47 -1.32
N SER A 129 13.67 -10.01 -2.21
CA SER A 129 12.31 -9.53 -2.46
C SER A 129 11.23 -10.31 -1.67
N THR A 130 11.57 -11.48 -1.11
CA THR A 130 10.60 -12.32 -0.38
C THR A 130 10.32 -11.80 1.02
N GLY A 131 11.29 -11.19 1.71
CA GLY A 131 11.13 -10.67 3.07
C GLY A 131 10.74 -11.74 4.10
N ASP A 132 10.30 -11.32 5.30
CA ASP A 132 9.92 -12.22 6.40
C ASP A 132 8.59 -12.96 6.21
N GLY A 133 7.79 -12.54 5.23
CA GLY A 133 6.39 -12.96 5.13
C GLY A 133 6.17 -14.38 4.60
N ASN A 134 7.20 -15.05 4.04
CA ASN A 134 6.97 -16.32 3.34
C ASN A 134 8.14 -17.30 3.46
N VAL A 135 8.19 -17.98 4.61
CA VAL A 135 9.22 -18.99 4.91
C VAL A 135 9.27 -20.10 3.87
N ASP A 136 8.10 -20.56 3.38
CA ASP A 136 8.02 -21.65 2.41
C ASP A 136 8.66 -21.27 1.07
N VAL A 137 8.50 -20.04 0.62
CA VAL A 137 9.16 -19.53 -0.60
C VAL A 137 10.67 -19.45 -0.40
N VAL A 138 11.13 -18.95 0.77
CA VAL A 138 12.56 -18.91 1.11
C VAL A 138 13.15 -20.32 1.09
N ASP A 139 12.49 -21.29 1.72
CA ASP A 139 12.95 -22.68 1.75
C ASP A 139 13.07 -23.27 0.32
N VAL A 140 12.07 -23.01 -0.55
CA VAL A 140 12.13 -23.44 -1.96
C VAL A 140 13.28 -22.76 -2.70
N LEU A 141 13.47 -21.46 -2.56
CA LEU A 141 14.54 -20.73 -3.22
C LEU A 141 15.92 -21.27 -2.82
N LEU A 142 16.15 -21.49 -1.53
CA LEU A 142 17.39 -22.05 -0.99
C LEU A 142 17.64 -23.50 -1.48
N GLU A 143 16.60 -24.34 -1.51
CA GLU A 143 16.69 -25.70 -2.04
C GLU A 143 17.16 -25.74 -3.50
N PHE A 144 16.74 -24.76 -4.31
CA PHE A 144 17.11 -24.68 -5.74
C PHE A 144 18.36 -23.83 -6.00
N GLY A 145 19.12 -23.43 -4.97
CA GLY A 145 20.43 -22.82 -5.09
C GLY A 145 20.41 -21.29 -5.19
N ALA A 146 19.39 -20.65 -4.61
CA ALA A 146 19.45 -19.21 -4.41
C ALA A 146 20.60 -18.86 -3.47
N ASP A 147 21.41 -17.88 -3.87
CA ASP A 147 22.58 -17.43 -3.10
C ASP A 147 22.12 -16.52 -1.94
N PRO A 148 22.27 -16.95 -0.66
CA PRO A 148 21.86 -16.18 0.49
C PRO A 148 22.74 -14.95 0.74
N ASN A 149 23.81 -14.75 -0.06
CA ASN A 149 24.73 -13.62 0.03
C ASN A 149 24.61 -12.65 -1.15
N ARG A 150 23.80 -12.96 -2.17
CA ARG A 150 23.64 -12.09 -3.33
C ARG A 150 22.85 -10.84 -2.93
N LYS A 151 23.50 -9.67 -2.95
CA LYS A 151 22.86 -8.37 -2.71
C LYS A 151 22.08 -7.91 -3.95
N SER A 152 21.11 -7.05 -3.74
CA SER A 152 20.43 -6.31 -4.81
C SER A 152 21.36 -5.30 -5.47
N ASP A 153 21.03 -4.88 -6.69
CA ASP A 153 21.78 -3.86 -7.44
C ASP A 153 21.14 -2.46 -7.27
N TRP A 154 20.60 -2.17 -6.05
CA TRP A 154 19.99 -0.87 -5.76
C TRP A 154 21.02 0.25 -5.72
N TRP A 155 20.71 1.36 -6.38
CA TRP A 155 21.66 2.49 -6.57
C TRP A 155 22.10 3.15 -5.26
N ALA A 156 21.20 3.21 -4.26
CA ALA A 156 21.51 3.86 -2.98
C ALA A 156 22.25 2.94 -2.00
N GLY A 157 22.36 1.62 -2.30
CA GLY A 157 23.00 0.61 -1.48
C GLY A 157 22.26 -0.73 -1.59
N GLY A 158 22.99 -1.80 -1.87
CA GLY A 158 22.42 -3.12 -2.11
C GLY A 158 21.79 -3.74 -0.86
N PHE A 159 20.58 -4.25 -1.00
CA PHE A 159 19.93 -5.04 0.05
C PHE A 159 20.54 -6.44 0.10
N HIS A 160 21.04 -6.83 1.26
CA HIS A 160 21.39 -8.21 1.57
C HIS A 160 20.13 -8.95 2.05
N PRO A 161 19.94 -10.26 1.79
CA PRO A 161 18.79 -11.01 2.28
C PRO A 161 18.54 -10.87 3.79
N LEU A 162 19.60 -10.74 4.61
CA LEU A 162 19.48 -10.51 6.05
C LEU A 162 19.09 -9.09 6.45
N HIS A 163 19.02 -8.11 5.53
CA HIS A 163 18.59 -6.75 5.87
C HIS A 163 17.07 -6.62 6.10
N GLY A 164 16.28 -7.54 5.56
CA GLY A 164 14.82 -7.59 5.74
C GLY A 164 14.34 -8.85 6.47
N ALA A 165 15.24 -9.77 6.82
CA ALA A 165 14.89 -11.04 7.44
C ALA A 165 14.94 -10.95 8.97
N THR A 166 13.96 -11.54 9.66
CA THR A 166 13.96 -11.73 11.12
C THR A 166 13.51 -13.15 11.48
N GLY A 167 13.64 -13.53 12.75
CA GLY A 167 13.13 -14.81 13.26
C GLY A 167 13.51 -16.03 12.41
N VAL A 168 12.53 -16.82 12.02
CA VAL A 168 12.73 -18.10 11.30
C VAL A 168 13.39 -17.90 9.94
N VAL A 169 13.05 -16.83 9.21
CA VAL A 169 13.68 -16.56 7.90
C VAL A 169 15.17 -16.27 8.05
N ALA A 170 15.56 -15.47 9.04
CA ALA A 170 16.97 -15.21 9.33
C ALA A 170 17.73 -16.50 9.69
N GLU A 171 17.12 -17.39 10.50
CA GLU A 171 17.69 -18.69 10.83
C GLU A 171 17.88 -19.58 9.59
N ARG A 172 16.89 -19.62 8.69
CA ARG A 172 16.99 -20.37 7.41
C ARG A 172 18.14 -19.86 6.54
N LEU A 173 18.26 -18.53 6.40
CA LEU A 173 19.33 -17.91 5.62
C LEU A 173 20.71 -18.21 6.22
N LEU A 174 20.86 -18.09 7.55
CA LEU A 174 22.11 -18.42 8.26
C LEU A 174 22.47 -19.89 8.10
N ALA A 175 21.50 -20.80 8.24
CA ALA A 175 21.72 -22.24 8.05
C ALA A 175 22.11 -22.57 6.59
N ALA A 176 21.65 -21.78 5.62
CA ALA A 176 22.03 -21.90 4.21
C ALA A 176 23.36 -21.22 3.87
N GLY A 177 24.09 -20.66 4.85
CA GLY A 177 25.41 -20.05 4.64
C GLY A 177 25.37 -18.54 4.37
N ALA A 178 24.31 -17.84 4.75
CA ALA A 178 24.33 -16.36 4.74
C ALA A 178 25.41 -15.84 5.68
N ILE A 179 26.21 -14.91 5.18
CA ILE A 179 27.27 -14.23 5.93
C ILE A 179 26.79 -12.82 6.27
N PRO A 180 26.43 -12.55 7.55
CA PRO A 180 25.96 -11.23 7.92
C PRO A 180 27.05 -10.17 7.73
N ASP A 181 26.71 -9.09 7.02
CA ASP A 181 27.45 -7.82 7.14
C ASP A 181 27.00 -7.10 8.43
N ALA A 182 27.59 -5.94 8.76
CA ALA A 182 27.26 -5.26 10.00
C ALA A 182 25.79 -4.81 10.06
N CYS A 183 25.19 -4.46 8.91
CA CYS A 183 23.77 -4.11 8.79
C CYS A 183 22.87 -5.32 9.04
N GLY A 184 23.18 -6.45 8.41
CA GLY A 184 22.44 -7.69 8.59
C GLY A 184 22.55 -8.23 10.02
N ALA A 185 23.74 -8.21 10.60
CA ALA A 185 23.97 -8.62 11.99
C ALA A 185 23.16 -7.75 12.98
N ALA A 186 23.10 -6.44 12.77
CA ALA A 186 22.30 -5.53 13.58
C ALA A 186 20.80 -5.79 13.40
N ASN A 187 20.32 -6.08 12.17
CA ASN A 187 18.92 -6.39 11.89
C ASN A 187 18.44 -7.70 12.53
N ILE A 188 19.29 -8.72 12.58
CA ILE A 188 18.95 -10.00 13.20
C ILE A 188 19.32 -10.07 14.69
N ASP A 189 19.67 -8.92 15.29
CA ASP A 189 20.00 -8.71 16.69
C ASP A 189 21.13 -9.63 17.23
N ARG A 190 22.13 -9.89 16.40
CA ARG A 190 23.29 -10.72 16.76
C ARG A 190 24.46 -9.84 17.24
N LEU A 191 24.36 -9.41 18.52
CA LEU A 191 25.36 -8.58 19.20
C LEU A 191 26.78 -9.17 19.10
N ASP A 192 26.91 -10.50 19.21
CA ASP A 192 28.16 -11.22 19.10
C ASP A 192 28.82 -11.05 17.72
N ILE A 193 28.00 -11.10 16.65
CA ILE A 193 28.48 -10.91 15.28
C ILE A 193 28.84 -9.44 15.04
N VAL A 194 27.99 -8.49 15.48
CA VAL A 194 28.28 -7.05 15.37
C VAL A 194 29.61 -6.71 16.07
N ALA A 195 29.78 -7.18 17.31
CA ALA A 195 31.01 -6.95 18.09
C ALA A 195 32.25 -7.51 17.38
N ARG A 196 32.17 -8.72 16.86
CA ARG A 196 33.28 -9.36 16.13
C ARG A 196 33.60 -8.56 14.85
N LEU A 197 32.61 -8.23 14.02
CA LEU A 197 32.81 -7.51 12.75
C LEU A 197 33.48 -6.14 12.98
N ILE A 198 33.02 -5.40 14.00
CA ILE A 198 33.60 -4.09 14.34
C ILE A 198 35.02 -4.24 14.93
N SER A 199 35.28 -5.29 15.72
CA SER A 199 36.60 -5.58 16.24
C SER A 199 37.63 -5.90 15.13
N GLU A 200 37.15 -6.65 14.10
CA GLU A 200 37.98 -6.99 12.92
C GLU A 200 38.25 -5.76 12.03
N ASP A 201 37.24 -4.91 11.85
CA ASP A 201 37.37 -3.66 11.08
C ASP A 201 36.45 -2.58 11.68
N PRO A 202 36.96 -1.62 12.45
CA PRO A 202 36.17 -0.54 13.04
C PRO A 202 35.40 0.33 12.04
N LYS A 203 35.80 0.36 10.76
CA LYS A 203 35.05 1.13 9.73
C LYS A 203 33.71 0.54 9.42
N ARG A 204 33.46 -0.73 9.75
CA ARG A 204 32.16 -1.38 9.52
C ARG A 204 31.03 -0.75 10.31
N VAL A 205 31.29 0.04 11.33
CA VAL A 205 30.28 0.85 12.02
C VAL A 205 29.60 1.85 11.08
N HIS A 206 30.27 2.25 10.00
CA HIS A 206 29.77 3.14 8.96
C HIS A 206 29.39 2.41 7.65
N GLU A 207 29.40 1.08 7.66
CA GLU A 207 29.02 0.28 6.49
C GLU A 207 27.61 0.69 5.99
N ARG A 208 27.42 0.64 4.66
CA ARG A 208 26.15 1.00 4.03
C ARG A 208 25.45 -0.25 3.47
N GLY A 209 24.24 -0.50 3.95
CA GLY A 209 23.33 -1.53 3.44
C GLY A 209 22.25 -0.96 2.54
N GLY A 210 21.12 -1.66 2.42
CA GLY A 210 19.99 -1.23 1.61
C GLY A 210 19.53 0.19 1.92
N ASP A 211 19.17 0.97 0.89
CA ASP A 211 18.88 2.42 0.91
C ASP A 211 20.07 3.29 1.40
N GLY A 212 21.26 2.71 1.54
CA GLY A 212 22.39 3.40 2.11
C GLY A 212 22.29 3.59 3.63
N LYS A 213 21.51 2.79 4.30
CA LYS A 213 21.36 2.75 5.75
C LYS A 213 22.64 2.22 6.43
N THR A 214 22.98 2.75 7.60
CA THR A 214 24.08 2.23 8.44
C THR A 214 23.60 1.15 9.39
N PRO A 215 24.48 0.37 10.04
CA PRO A 215 24.08 -0.63 11.03
C PRO A 215 23.13 -0.09 12.11
N LEU A 216 23.30 1.18 12.51
CA LEU A 216 22.43 1.82 13.49
C LEU A 216 20.97 1.95 13.03
N HIS A 217 20.71 2.11 11.74
CA HIS A 217 19.34 2.09 11.19
C HIS A 217 18.64 0.73 11.32
N PHE A 218 19.46 -0.34 11.34
CA PHE A 218 18.98 -1.72 11.42
C PHE A 218 18.87 -2.26 12.86
N ALA A 219 19.46 -1.57 13.84
CA ALA A 219 19.52 -2.01 15.23
C ALA A 219 18.13 -2.33 15.80
N ARG A 220 18.03 -3.43 16.58
CA ARG A 220 16.79 -3.90 17.21
C ARG A 220 16.84 -3.97 18.73
N SER A 221 18.03 -3.80 19.34
CA SER A 221 18.21 -3.77 20.79
C SER A 221 19.05 -2.59 21.25
N ARG A 222 18.92 -2.23 22.52
CA ARG A 222 19.75 -1.18 23.16
C ARG A 222 21.21 -1.59 23.19
N GLU A 223 21.48 -2.86 23.38
CA GLU A 223 22.83 -3.44 23.44
C GLU A 223 23.55 -3.24 22.10
N VAL A 224 22.89 -3.47 20.97
CA VAL A 224 23.44 -3.22 19.63
C VAL A 224 23.63 -1.71 19.41
N VAL A 225 22.67 -0.88 19.82
CA VAL A 225 22.80 0.59 19.75
C VAL A 225 24.03 1.06 20.53
N ASP A 226 24.16 0.62 21.79
CA ASP A 226 25.28 1.03 22.66
C ASP A 226 26.65 0.60 22.12
N LEU A 227 26.71 -0.63 21.59
CA LEU A 227 27.94 -1.13 20.95
C LEU A 227 28.31 -0.25 19.74
N LEU A 228 27.34 0.04 18.86
CA LEU A 228 27.58 0.85 17.65
C LEU A 228 28.00 2.28 18.01
N LEU A 229 27.29 2.94 18.94
CA LEU A 229 27.64 4.28 19.41
C LEU A 229 28.99 4.30 20.10
N GLY A 230 29.31 3.30 20.96
CA GLY A 230 30.59 3.14 21.59
C GLY A 230 31.73 2.92 20.60
N ALA A 231 31.47 2.35 19.45
CA ALA A 231 32.41 2.16 18.36
C ALA A 231 32.53 3.37 17.42
N GLY A 232 31.79 4.47 17.68
CA GLY A 232 31.86 5.71 16.92
C GLY A 232 30.84 5.84 15.79
N ALA A 233 29.70 5.12 15.85
CA ALA A 233 28.61 5.38 14.95
C ALA A 233 28.10 6.82 15.12
N ASP A 234 27.89 7.52 14.00
CA ASP A 234 27.22 8.81 14.01
C ASP A 234 25.70 8.56 14.18
N ILE A 235 25.16 9.05 15.30
CA ILE A 235 23.78 8.81 15.73
C ILE A 235 22.76 9.44 14.76
N ASP A 236 23.15 10.51 14.05
CA ASP A 236 22.31 11.26 13.11
C ASP A 236 22.70 11.03 11.65
N THR A 237 23.50 10.01 11.38
CA THR A 237 23.84 9.63 10.00
C THR A 237 22.55 9.40 9.19
N ARG A 238 22.46 10.08 8.05
CA ARG A 238 21.33 9.92 7.14
C ARG A 238 21.58 8.81 6.12
N ASP A 239 20.56 8.03 5.83
CA ASP A 239 20.56 7.10 4.69
C ASP A 239 20.63 7.86 3.36
N ILE A 240 20.92 7.16 2.26
CA ILE A 240 21.15 7.79 0.96
C ILE A 240 19.82 8.05 0.24
N ASP A 241 18.88 7.09 0.26
CA ASP A 241 17.66 7.21 -0.51
C ASP A 241 16.64 8.16 0.13
N HIS A 242 16.39 8.04 1.43
CA HIS A 242 15.37 8.83 2.12
C HIS A 242 15.95 10.01 2.92
N ARG A 243 17.27 10.13 3.02
CA ARG A 243 17.98 11.20 3.76
C ARG A 243 17.51 11.32 5.21
N SER A 244 17.21 10.19 5.83
CA SER A 244 16.59 10.07 7.13
C SER A 244 17.52 9.40 8.15
N THR A 245 17.39 9.79 9.41
CA THR A 245 18.22 9.28 10.51
C THR A 245 17.71 7.92 11.02
N PRO A 246 18.51 7.18 11.80
CA PRO A 246 18.04 5.94 12.42
C PRO A 246 16.76 6.10 13.25
N ALA A 247 16.65 7.17 14.05
CA ALA A 247 15.46 7.43 14.86
C ALA A 247 14.20 7.69 14.00
N GLU A 248 14.35 8.41 12.88
CA GLU A 248 13.25 8.69 11.93
C GLU A 248 12.77 7.42 11.21
N TRP A 249 13.65 6.47 10.94
CA TRP A 249 13.30 5.16 10.41
C TRP A 249 12.57 4.28 11.43
N MET A 250 13.02 4.29 12.69
CA MET A 250 12.48 3.42 13.73
C MET A 250 11.02 3.70 14.08
N ILE A 251 10.52 4.93 13.90
CA ILE A 251 9.09 5.22 14.18
C ILE A 251 8.12 4.52 13.21
N GLY A 252 8.58 4.00 12.09
CA GLY A 252 7.77 3.19 11.17
C GLY A 252 7.49 1.77 11.66
N ASP A 253 8.23 1.31 12.65
CA ASP A 253 8.08 -0.01 13.26
C ASP A 253 7.69 0.14 14.73
N THR A 254 6.43 -0.21 15.05
CA THR A 254 5.92 -0.06 16.42
C THR A 254 6.74 -0.80 17.46
N SER A 255 7.42 -1.89 17.09
CA SER A 255 8.32 -2.65 17.97
C SER A 255 9.62 -1.88 18.30
N ARG A 256 9.96 -0.86 17.51
CA ARG A 256 11.17 -0.05 17.68
C ARG A 256 10.95 1.37 18.19
N LEU A 257 9.71 1.75 18.53
CA LEU A 257 9.42 3.09 19.08
C LEU A 257 10.21 3.41 20.34
N GLU A 258 10.36 2.44 21.26
CA GLU A 258 11.18 2.60 22.46
C GLU A 258 12.66 2.74 22.14
N LEU A 259 13.12 2.09 21.07
CA LEU A 259 14.50 2.23 20.62
C LEU A 259 14.75 3.60 19.98
N ALA A 260 13.77 4.15 19.27
CA ALA A 260 13.82 5.53 18.76
C ALA A 260 13.91 6.54 19.92
N ARG A 261 13.11 6.35 21.00
CA ARG A 261 13.22 7.15 22.22
C ARG A 261 14.60 7.04 22.84
N TYR A 262 15.12 5.82 22.95
CA TYR A 262 16.44 5.56 23.46
C TYR A 262 17.55 6.28 22.67
N LEU A 263 17.47 6.30 21.35
CA LEU A 263 18.41 7.10 20.52
C LEU A 263 18.33 8.58 20.88
N VAL A 264 17.14 9.13 21.10
CA VAL A 264 16.98 10.53 21.53
C VAL A 264 17.59 10.78 22.92
N GLU A 265 17.43 9.84 23.86
CA GLU A 265 18.08 9.90 25.18
C GLU A 265 19.62 9.86 25.06
N ARG A 266 20.13 9.16 24.04
CA ARG A 266 21.56 9.10 23.74
C ARG A 266 22.07 10.30 22.93
N GLY A 267 21.20 11.28 22.60
CA GLY A 267 21.58 12.55 21.99
C GLY A 267 21.21 12.70 20.51
N ALA A 268 20.41 11.82 19.95
CA ALA A 268 19.91 11.98 18.56
C ALA A 268 19.13 13.28 18.39
N ALA A 269 19.30 13.92 17.25
CA ALA A 269 18.56 15.11 16.86
C ALA A 269 17.06 14.82 16.73
N VAL A 270 16.24 15.78 17.14
CA VAL A 270 14.78 15.66 17.13
C VAL A 270 14.20 16.81 16.33
N ASP A 271 13.47 16.50 15.27
CA ASP A 271 12.62 17.48 14.60
C ASP A 271 11.19 17.46 15.16
N ILE A 272 10.33 18.33 14.63
CA ILE A 272 8.94 18.47 15.13
C ILE A 272 8.10 17.20 14.91
N PHE A 273 8.32 16.44 13.82
CA PHE A 273 7.59 15.21 13.54
C PHE A 273 8.05 14.07 14.46
N LEU A 274 9.35 13.96 14.68
CA LEU A 274 9.90 12.97 15.63
C LEU A 274 9.46 13.29 17.06
N ALA A 275 9.48 14.57 17.46
CA ALA A 275 8.95 15.00 18.76
C ALA A 275 7.47 14.65 18.91
N ALA A 276 6.67 14.88 17.86
CA ALA A 276 5.25 14.57 17.83
C ALA A 276 4.98 13.06 17.88
N ALA A 277 5.75 12.24 17.17
CA ALA A 277 5.58 10.79 17.16
C ALA A 277 5.99 10.12 18.48
N LEU A 278 7.07 10.61 19.12
CA LEU A 278 7.64 10.00 20.31
C LEU A 278 7.12 10.55 21.64
N GLY A 279 6.28 11.59 21.64
CA GLY A 279 5.64 12.10 22.87
C GLY A 279 6.46 13.16 23.62
N PHE A 280 7.40 13.86 22.96
CA PHE A 280 8.24 14.88 23.58
C PHE A 280 7.53 16.25 23.64
N ALA A 281 6.52 16.38 24.51
CA ALA A 281 5.64 17.55 24.57
C ALA A 281 6.38 18.87 24.82
N ASP A 282 7.30 18.90 25.78
CA ASP A 282 8.06 20.11 26.11
C ASP A 282 8.99 20.54 24.96
N ARG A 283 9.62 19.57 24.30
CA ARG A 283 10.46 19.85 23.11
C ARG A 283 9.62 20.37 21.96
N ALA A 284 8.49 19.73 21.66
CA ALA A 284 7.59 20.16 20.59
C ALA A 284 7.04 21.57 20.87
N ARG A 285 6.65 21.86 22.11
CA ARG A 285 6.21 23.21 22.55
C ARG A 285 7.32 24.24 22.36
N ALA A 286 8.53 23.96 22.82
CA ALA A 286 9.67 24.87 22.70
C ALA A 286 10.01 25.15 21.23
N MET A 287 10.07 24.12 20.38
CA MET A 287 10.34 24.25 18.95
C MET A 287 9.32 25.15 18.25
N VAL A 288 8.03 24.97 18.53
CA VAL A 288 6.95 25.78 17.94
C VAL A 288 6.92 27.19 18.50
N ALA A 289 7.24 27.39 19.77
CA ALA A 289 7.33 28.72 20.37
C ALA A 289 8.46 29.55 19.73
N ASP A 290 9.58 28.91 19.42
CA ASP A 290 10.70 29.52 18.70
C ASP A 290 10.38 29.73 17.20
N THR A 291 9.78 28.73 16.58
CA THR A 291 9.52 28.70 15.13
C THR A 291 8.07 28.27 14.84
N PRO A 292 7.07 29.18 14.93
CA PRO A 292 5.65 28.84 14.76
C PRO A 292 5.29 28.19 13.43
N SER A 293 6.05 28.46 12.35
CA SER A 293 5.85 27.88 11.01
C SER A 293 6.03 26.35 10.99
N LEU A 294 6.65 25.75 12.00
CA LEU A 294 6.79 24.30 12.12
C LEU A 294 5.42 23.58 12.14
N LEU A 295 4.37 24.22 12.66
CA LEU A 295 3.01 23.67 12.67
C LEU A 295 2.41 23.49 11.27
N SER A 296 2.90 24.26 10.29
CA SER A 296 2.45 24.17 8.89
C SER A 296 3.27 23.22 8.03
N LEU A 297 4.32 22.60 8.59
CA LEU A 297 5.10 21.60 7.87
C LEU A 297 4.24 20.37 7.55
N ARG A 298 4.57 19.73 6.43
CA ARG A 298 3.86 18.55 5.93
C ARG A 298 4.86 17.46 5.55
N THR A 299 4.53 16.22 5.92
CA THR A 299 5.27 15.05 5.42
C THR A 299 5.14 14.94 3.89
N GLY A 300 6.23 14.56 3.21
CA GLY A 300 6.27 14.47 1.75
C GLY A 300 6.33 15.81 1.02
N GLN A 301 6.50 16.94 1.73
CA GLN A 301 6.58 18.28 1.13
C GLN A 301 7.79 19.06 1.63
N GLY A 302 8.20 20.07 0.87
CA GLY A 302 9.29 20.96 1.23
C GLY A 302 10.60 20.19 1.50
N GLN A 303 11.15 20.35 2.71
CA GLN A 303 12.37 19.64 3.11
C GLN A 303 12.19 18.12 3.21
N TYR A 304 10.96 17.63 3.40
CA TYR A 304 10.60 16.22 3.44
C TYR A 304 10.11 15.67 2.10
N GLY A 305 10.12 16.50 1.06
CA GLY A 305 9.76 16.13 -0.31
C GLY A 305 10.84 15.31 -1.02
N GLU A 306 10.53 14.88 -2.22
CA GLU A 306 11.47 14.21 -3.11
C GLU A 306 12.65 15.13 -3.47
N LYS A 307 13.85 14.56 -3.54
CA LYS A 307 15.09 15.26 -3.96
C LYS A 307 15.94 14.32 -4.81
N PRO A 308 15.64 14.18 -6.09
CA PRO A 308 16.37 13.25 -6.95
C PRO A 308 17.90 13.42 -6.88
N PRO A 309 18.67 12.31 -6.90
CA PRO A 309 18.22 10.92 -7.10
C PRO A 309 17.55 10.27 -5.89
N SER A 310 17.62 10.88 -4.71
CA SER A 310 16.95 10.41 -3.48
C SER A 310 15.44 10.57 -3.59
N SER A 311 14.71 9.65 -3.01
CA SER A 311 13.27 9.67 -2.95
C SER A 311 12.73 10.60 -1.84
N PHE A 312 11.45 10.50 -1.51
CA PHE A 312 10.87 11.26 -0.40
C PHE A 312 11.52 10.89 0.94
N HIS A 313 11.49 11.80 1.90
CA HIS A 313 11.86 11.53 3.27
C HIS A 313 11.04 10.38 3.86
N ILE A 314 11.63 9.57 4.74
CA ILE A 314 11.00 8.36 5.29
C ILE A 314 9.64 8.63 5.97
N TYR A 315 9.38 9.83 6.42
CA TYR A 315 8.10 10.21 7.03
C TYR A 315 6.89 10.01 6.11
N LEU A 316 7.08 9.99 4.79
CA LEU A 316 6.01 9.65 3.86
C LEU A 316 5.44 8.26 4.14
N TRP A 317 6.28 7.30 4.50
CA TRP A 317 5.89 5.90 4.76
C TRP A 317 5.67 5.62 6.25
N THR A 318 6.42 6.24 7.15
CA THR A 318 6.33 5.99 8.59
C THR A 318 5.17 6.74 9.23
N ILE A 319 4.91 7.98 8.81
CA ILE A 319 3.83 8.83 9.32
C ILE A 319 2.63 8.81 8.36
N GLY A 320 2.87 8.95 7.06
CA GLY A 320 1.85 9.06 6.03
C GLY A 320 2.01 10.34 5.19
N PRO A 321 1.29 10.44 4.07
CA PRO A 321 1.37 11.58 3.19
C PRO A 321 0.64 12.80 3.78
N ASN A 322 1.23 13.98 3.62
CA ASN A 322 0.65 15.29 3.95
C ASN A 322 0.23 15.49 5.41
N PHE A 323 0.78 14.73 6.35
CA PHE A 323 0.50 14.90 7.78
C PHE A 323 1.19 16.14 8.35
N THR A 324 0.46 16.87 9.21
CA THR A 324 1.03 17.91 10.08
C THR A 324 1.61 17.33 11.37
N PRO A 325 2.41 18.10 12.13
CA PRO A 325 2.83 17.67 13.47
C PRO A 325 1.66 17.36 14.41
N LEU A 326 0.55 18.10 14.32
CA LEU A 326 -0.67 17.84 15.09
C LEU A 326 -1.30 16.49 14.73
N GLN A 327 -1.48 16.22 13.44
CA GLN A 327 -2.01 14.94 12.98
C GLN A 327 -1.06 13.78 13.29
N THR A 328 0.26 14.03 13.26
CA THR A 328 1.28 13.04 13.69
C THR A 328 1.11 12.69 15.17
N ALA A 329 0.98 13.69 16.06
CA ALA A 329 0.74 13.45 17.48
C ALA A 329 -0.56 12.65 17.71
N ALA A 330 -1.62 12.95 16.95
CA ALA A 330 -2.88 12.20 17.00
C ALA A 330 -2.71 10.75 16.55
N LYS A 331 -2.04 10.51 15.40
CA LYS A 331 -1.75 9.17 14.86
C LYS A 331 -0.98 8.30 15.85
N PHE A 332 0.06 8.86 16.46
CA PHE A 332 0.91 8.15 17.43
C PHE A 332 0.34 8.17 18.87
N ARG A 333 -0.88 8.67 19.05
CA ARG A 333 -1.59 8.69 20.32
C ARG A 333 -0.80 9.40 21.46
N GLN A 334 -0.27 10.59 21.16
CA GLN A 334 0.52 11.40 22.07
C GLN A 334 -0.31 12.58 22.59
N PRO A 335 -1.18 12.38 23.62
CA PRO A 335 -2.15 13.39 24.07
C PRO A 335 -1.48 14.64 24.61
N ASP A 336 -0.34 14.51 25.31
CA ASP A 336 0.35 15.67 25.90
C ASP A 336 0.98 16.55 24.81
N VAL A 337 1.56 15.96 23.76
CA VAL A 337 2.05 16.71 22.59
C VAL A 337 0.89 17.37 21.87
N LEU A 338 -0.19 16.62 21.66
CA LEU A 338 -1.37 17.12 20.97
C LEU A 338 -1.96 18.34 21.69
N SER A 339 -2.07 18.28 23.02
CA SER A 339 -2.51 19.40 23.85
C SER A 339 -1.57 20.59 23.74
N ALA A 340 -0.26 20.35 23.88
CA ALA A 340 0.77 21.38 23.82
C ALA A 340 0.79 22.12 22.46
N LEU A 341 0.67 21.39 21.36
CA LEU A 341 0.68 21.97 20.01
C LEU A 341 -0.66 22.64 19.66
N ARG A 342 -1.81 22.08 20.12
CA ARG A 342 -3.14 22.66 19.89
C ARG A 342 -3.27 24.07 20.47
N GLU A 343 -2.66 24.34 21.63
CA GLU A 343 -2.64 25.67 22.25
C GLU A 343 -1.91 26.72 21.41
N LEU A 344 -0.86 26.32 20.71
CA LEU A 344 -0.03 27.19 19.87
C LEU A 344 -0.49 27.26 18.42
N ALA A 345 -1.39 26.35 18.01
CA ALA A 345 -1.77 26.20 16.61
C ALA A 345 -2.67 27.35 16.12
N PRO A 346 -2.46 27.85 14.90
CA PRO A 346 -3.41 28.72 14.22
C PRO A 346 -4.79 28.08 14.14
N VAL A 347 -5.81 28.92 14.02
CA VAL A 347 -7.20 28.46 14.04
C VAL A 347 -7.49 27.48 12.89
N GLU A 348 -6.88 27.66 11.73
CA GLU A 348 -6.98 26.78 10.55
C GLU A 348 -6.48 25.37 10.90
N GLN A 349 -5.33 25.26 11.55
CA GLN A 349 -4.74 23.97 11.93
C GLN A 349 -5.59 23.28 13.03
N ARG A 350 -6.20 24.04 13.93
CA ARG A 350 -7.14 23.49 14.92
C ARG A 350 -8.41 22.97 14.26
N LEU A 351 -8.92 23.67 13.23
CA LEU A 351 -10.06 23.20 12.44
C LEU A 351 -9.73 21.89 11.73
N LEU A 352 -8.59 21.82 11.03
CA LEU A 352 -8.17 20.63 10.31
C LEU A 352 -7.97 19.43 11.24
N LEU A 353 -7.38 19.67 12.43
CA LEU A 353 -7.23 18.63 13.44
C LEU A 353 -8.59 18.14 13.96
N ALA A 354 -9.51 19.03 14.29
CA ALA A 354 -10.84 18.66 14.74
C ALA A 354 -11.60 17.84 13.70
N CYS A 355 -11.46 18.20 12.42
CA CYS A 355 -12.00 17.40 11.32
C CYS A 355 -11.34 16.01 11.24
N HIS A 356 -10.00 15.95 11.27
CA HIS A 356 -9.23 14.70 11.22
C HIS A 356 -9.64 13.71 12.33
N GLN A 357 -9.91 14.23 13.53
CA GLN A 357 -10.31 13.42 14.69
C GLN A 357 -11.83 13.14 14.75
N GLY A 358 -12.63 13.72 13.84
CA GLY A 358 -14.10 13.63 13.87
C GLY A 358 -14.74 14.40 15.04
N GLU A 359 -14.05 15.41 15.60
CA GLU A 359 -14.54 16.27 16.70
C GLU A 359 -15.55 17.32 16.15
N GLY A 360 -16.75 16.84 15.72
CA GLY A 360 -17.72 17.67 15.00
C GLY A 360 -18.13 18.95 15.72
N ASP A 361 -18.38 18.88 17.04
CA ASP A 361 -18.78 20.07 17.81
C ASP A 361 -17.68 21.13 17.89
N ALA A 362 -16.43 20.70 18.03
CA ALA A 362 -15.27 21.59 18.04
C ALA A 362 -15.08 22.25 16.66
N ALA A 363 -15.14 21.46 15.57
CA ALA A 363 -15.01 21.97 14.21
C ALA A 363 -16.12 22.98 13.86
N ARG A 364 -17.39 22.66 14.17
CA ARG A 364 -18.52 23.58 13.96
C ARG A 364 -18.40 24.86 14.82
N ALA A 365 -17.90 24.76 16.03
CA ALA A 365 -17.65 25.92 16.89
C ALA A 365 -16.61 26.85 16.29
N ILE A 366 -15.51 26.30 15.74
CA ILE A 366 -14.46 27.07 15.05
C ILE A 366 -15.05 27.79 13.83
N VAL A 367 -15.77 27.08 12.96
CA VAL A 367 -16.37 27.67 11.73
C VAL A 367 -17.38 28.77 12.09
N ARG A 368 -18.19 28.59 13.14
CA ARG A 368 -19.11 29.65 13.63
C ARG A 368 -18.38 30.86 14.14
N ALA A 369 -17.26 30.68 14.86
CA ALA A 369 -16.46 31.78 15.40
C ALA A 369 -15.64 32.51 14.33
N HIS A 370 -15.33 31.86 13.23
CA HIS A 370 -14.52 32.38 12.13
C HIS A 370 -15.21 32.15 10.78
N PRO A 371 -16.28 32.91 10.45
CA PRO A 371 -16.96 32.80 9.17
C PRO A 371 -15.99 33.01 8.00
N GLY A 372 -16.05 32.16 6.99
CA GLY A 372 -15.15 32.22 5.83
C GLY A 372 -13.79 31.51 6.01
N ILE A 373 -13.56 30.84 7.15
CA ILE A 373 -12.29 30.17 7.42
C ILE A 373 -12.04 29.03 6.42
N VAL A 374 -13.06 28.27 6.03
CA VAL A 374 -12.93 27.14 5.10
C VAL A 374 -12.53 27.63 3.71
N GLU A 375 -13.18 28.71 3.22
CA GLU A 375 -12.91 29.32 1.94
C GLU A 375 -11.53 30.00 1.89
N SER A 376 -11.01 30.44 3.04
CA SER A 376 -9.68 31.06 3.15
C SER A 376 -8.53 30.07 3.14
N LEU A 377 -8.80 28.76 3.30
CA LEU A 377 -7.77 27.73 3.29
C LEU A 377 -7.01 27.73 1.96
N ALA A 378 -5.69 27.70 2.03
CA ALA A 378 -4.80 27.78 0.89
C ALA A 378 -3.74 26.67 0.89
N GLY A 379 -3.05 26.51 -0.22
CA GLY A 379 -1.94 25.56 -0.33
C GLY A 379 -2.33 24.13 0.03
N ALA A 380 -1.61 23.54 0.98
CA ALA A 380 -1.85 22.18 1.45
C ALA A 380 -3.16 22.04 2.23
N ASP A 381 -3.56 23.07 2.98
CA ASP A 381 -4.74 23.03 3.85
C ASP A 381 -6.03 22.92 3.03
N ARG A 382 -6.09 23.54 1.86
CA ARG A 382 -7.21 23.43 0.92
C ARG A 382 -7.48 21.99 0.48
N ARG A 383 -6.46 21.12 0.48
CA ARG A 383 -6.56 19.72 0.04
C ARG A 383 -6.93 18.75 1.15
N ALA A 384 -7.12 19.22 2.37
CA ALA A 384 -7.31 18.37 3.54
C ALA A 384 -8.42 17.32 3.34
N LEU A 385 -9.55 17.69 2.71
CA LEU A 385 -10.63 16.74 2.40
C LEU A 385 -10.16 15.61 1.48
N THR A 386 -9.36 15.92 0.47
CA THR A 386 -8.82 14.91 -0.47
C THR A 386 -7.82 13.99 0.23
N ASP A 387 -7.00 14.52 1.14
CA ASP A 387 -6.04 13.75 1.92
C ASP A 387 -6.75 12.81 2.93
N GLU A 388 -7.84 13.26 3.56
CA GLU A 388 -8.66 12.42 4.43
C GLU A 388 -9.39 11.31 3.64
N ALA A 389 -9.83 11.61 2.42
CA ALA A 389 -10.40 10.61 1.52
C ALA A 389 -9.36 9.56 1.08
N TRP A 390 -8.09 9.98 0.87
CA TRP A 390 -6.97 9.10 0.57
C TRP A 390 -6.61 8.15 1.73
N THR A 391 -6.83 8.56 2.98
CA THR A 391 -6.65 7.70 4.16
C THR A 391 -7.91 6.93 4.54
N ALA A 392 -8.99 7.09 3.78
CA ALA A 392 -10.31 6.52 4.02
C ALA A 392 -10.88 6.88 5.41
N ASN A 393 -10.60 8.11 5.88
CA ASN A 393 -11.11 8.64 7.14
C ASN A 393 -12.54 9.19 6.95
N ALA A 394 -13.52 8.30 6.90
CA ALA A 394 -14.90 8.66 6.60
C ALA A 394 -15.52 9.69 7.56
N PRO A 395 -15.30 9.63 8.89
CA PRO A 395 -15.80 10.68 9.81
C PRO A 395 -15.27 12.07 9.47
N ALA A 396 -13.98 12.18 9.10
CA ALA A 396 -13.40 13.45 8.69
C ALA A 396 -13.97 13.95 7.38
N VAL A 397 -14.09 13.06 6.38
CA VAL A 397 -14.67 13.38 5.07
C VAL A 397 -16.11 13.85 5.21
N GLU A 398 -16.94 13.17 6.00
CA GLU A 398 -18.34 13.57 6.25
C GLU A 398 -18.43 14.95 6.88
N LEU A 399 -17.63 15.20 7.92
CA LEU A 399 -17.60 16.48 8.62
C LEU A 399 -17.07 17.62 7.72
N MET A 400 -16.01 17.38 6.96
CA MET A 400 -15.47 18.38 6.05
C MET A 400 -16.46 18.72 4.91
N MET A 401 -17.17 17.73 4.37
CA MET A 401 -18.23 17.98 3.39
C MET A 401 -19.37 18.81 3.98
N GLU A 402 -19.76 18.54 5.22
CA GLU A 402 -20.77 19.34 5.95
C GLU A 402 -20.32 20.80 6.11
N LEU A 403 -19.04 21.00 6.42
CA LEU A 403 -18.47 22.33 6.67
C LEU A 403 -18.12 23.11 5.39
N GLY A 404 -18.30 22.50 4.20
CA GLY A 404 -18.12 23.18 2.91
C GLY A 404 -16.70 23.16 2.36
N PHE A 405 -15.85 22.20 2.78
CA PHE A 405 -14.54 21.99 2.17
C PHE A 405 -14.67 21.62 0.69
N ASP A 406 -13.67 22.02 -0.10
CA ASP A 406 -13.64 21.79 -1.56
C ASP A 406 -13.26 20.33 -1.91
N PRO A 407 -14.20 19.49 -2.36
CA PRO A 407 -13.89 18.12 -2.74
C PRO A 407 -13.15 18.01 -4.09
N ALA A 408 -13.04 19.11 -4.86
CA ALA A 408 -12.37 19.15 -6.15
C ALA A 408 -10.86 19.42 -6.03
N ALA A 409 -10.37 19.82 -4.85
CA ALA A 409 -8.95 20.11 -4.66
C ALA A 409 -8.10 18.86 -4.95
N PRO A 410 -7.09 18.96 -5.87
CA PRO A 410 -6.36 17.78 -6.34
C PRO A 410 -5.34 17.29 -5.29
N SER A 411 -5.19 15.96 -5.16
CA SER A 411 -4.10 15.34 -4.40
C SER A 411 -2.74 15.65 -5.02
N VAL A 412 -1.72 15.78 -4.17
CA VAL A 412 -0.31 15.93 -4.58
C VAL A 412 0.57 14.77 -4.10
N THR A 413 -0.01 13.85 -3.35
CA THR A 413 0.66 12.65 -2.81
C THR A 413 0.01 11.41 -3.39
N GLY A 414 0.80 10.38 -3.64
CA GLY A 414 0.33 9.18 -4.33
C GLY A 414 0.15 9.39 -5.85
N PRO A 415 -0.79 8.69 -6.51
CA PRO A 415 -1.15 8.96 -7.90
C PRO A 415 -1.81 10.33 -7.97
N THR A 416 -0.98 11.30 -8.30
CA THR A 416 -1.26 12.73 -8.18
C THR A 416 -2.34 13.21 -9.16
N GLY A 417 -3.12 14.20 -8.73
CA GLY A 417 -4.08 14.90 -9.57
C GLY A 417 -5.52 14.41 -9.47
N GLY A 418 -5.79 13.39 -8.65
CA GLY A 418 -7.16 12.97 -8.31
C GLY A 418 -7.75 13.85 -7.21
N ASN A 419 -9.06 14.09 -7.26
CA ASN A 419 -9.83 14.78 -6.21
C ASN A 419 -10.30 13.81 -5.12
N ALA A 420 -11.08 14.29 -4.13
CA ALA A 420 -11.56 13.48 -3.03
C ALA A 420 -12.33 12.22 -3.47
N LEU A 421 -13.14 12.33 -4.54
CA LEU A 421 -13.92 11.19 -5.05
C LEU A 421 -13.03 10.12 -5.70
N HIS A 422 -11.95 10.54 -6.41
CA HIS A 422 -10.95 9.62 -6.94
C HIS A 422 -10.22 8.88 -5.81
N CYS A 423 -9.76 9.61 -4.80
CA CYS A 423 -9.02 9.04 -3.69
C CYS A 423 -9.85 8.03 -2.88
N ALA A 424 -11.10 8.38 -2.54
CA ALA A 424 -12.03 7.48 -1.88
C ALA A 424 -12.34 6.23 -2.71
N ALA A 425 -12.42 6.39 -4.03
CA ALA A 425 -12.68 5.29 -4.96
C ALA A 425 -11.49 4.32 -5.08
N TRP A 426 -10.26 4.85 -5.13
CA TRP A 426 -9.03 4.06 -5.09
C TRP A 426 -8.92 3.24 -3.80
N GLU A 427 -9.20 3.88 -2.65
CA GLU A 427 -9.12 3.26 -1.33
C GLU A 427 -10.26 2.26 -1.06
N GLY A 428 -11.24 2.18 -1.95
CA GLY A 428 -12.38 1.28 -1.80
C GLY A 428 -13.19 1.59 -0.54
N SER A 429 -13.45 2.88 -0.24
CA SER A 429 -14.21 3.31 0.95
C SER A 429 -15.63 3.74 0.58
N PRO A 430 -16.64 2.86 0.77
CA PRO A 430 -18.04 3.19 0.50
C PRO A 430 -18.56 4.33 1.37
N GLU A 431 -18.05 4.44 2.60
CA GLU A 431 -18.44 5.47 3.57
C GLU A 431 -17.98 6.85 3.07
N CYS A 432 -16.72 6.98 2.62
CA CYS A 432 -16.23 8.24 2.05
C CYS A 432 -16.98 8.60 0.76
N ILE A 433 -17.22 7.64 -0.13
CA ILE A 433 -18.01 7.85 -1.35
C ILE A 433 -19.41 8.36 -1.00
N SER A 434 -20.09 7.70 -0.06
CA SER A 434 -21.44 8.09 0.38
C SER A 434 -21.46 9.50 0.99
N ALA A 435 -20.46 9.84 1.80
CA ALA A 435 -20.33 11.15 2.41
C ALA A 435 -20.16 12.25 1.33
N ILE A 436 -19.28 12.03 0.35
CA ILE A 436 -19.01 12.99 -0.74
C ILE A 436 -20.25 13.14 -1.64
N LEU A 437 -20.87 12.03 -2.07
CA LEU A 437 -22.00 12.04 -3.00
C LEU A 437 -23.31 12.58 -2.40
N ARG A 438 -23.41 12.73 -1.09
CA ARG A 438 -24.54 13.37 -0.42
C ARG A 438 -24.68 14.85 -0.84
N TYR A 439 -23.59 15.49 -1.23
CA TYR A 439 -23.55 16.90 -1.56
C TYR A 439 -23.45 17.16 -3.07
N PRO A 440 -24.10 18.23 -3.60
CA PRO A 440 -24.03 18.57 -5.04
C PRO A 440 -22.60 18.76 -5.56
N ALA A 441 -21.72 19.37 -4.76
CA ALA A 441 -20.30 19.57 -5.12
C ALA A 441 -19.58 18.22 -5.36
N GLY A 442 -19.87 17.20 -4.55
CA GLY A 442 -19.32 15.86 -4.73
C GLY A 442 -19.89 15.14 -5.94
N ARG A 443 -21.20 15.26 -6.19
CA ARG A 443 -21.86 14.66 -7.37
C ARG A 443 -21.34 15.25 -8.69
N ALA A 444 -20.98 16.53 -8.69
CA ALA A 444 -20.40 17.19 -9.86
C ALA A 444 -19.04 16.58 -10.28
N LEU A 445 -18.41 15.78 -9.42
CA LEU A 445 -17.12 15.15 -9.66
C LEU A 445 -17.22 13.74 -10.27
N LEU A 446 -18.41 13.17 -10.45
CA LEU A 446 -18.60 11.80 -10.92
C LEU A 446 -17.86 11.49 -12.24
N GLU A 447 -17.81 12.45 -13.15
CA GLU A 447 -17.13 12.32 -14.45
C GLU A 447 -15.85 13.18 -14.54
N SER A 448 -15.40 13.75 -13.42
CA SER A 448 -14.15 14.49 -13.42
C SER A 448 -12.97 13.57 -13.75
N ARG A 449 -11.99 14.13 -14.46
CA ARG A 449 -10.80 13.37 -14.85
C ARG A 449 -9.61 13.84 -14.05
N ASP A 450 -8.82 12.88 -13.54
CA ASP A 450 -7.57 13.22 -12.88
C ASP A 450 -6.57 13.84 -13.86
N LEU A 451 -5.64 14.64 -13.30
CA LEU A 451 -4.70 15.41 -14.11
C LEU A 451 -3.57 14.59 -14.74
N ARG A 452 -3.33 13.36 -14.24
CA ARG A 452 -2.17 12.56 -14.65
C ARG A 452 -2.53 11.47 -15.67
N TYR A 453 -3.62 10.76 -15.43
CA TYR A 453 -4.01 9.60 -16.21
C TYR A 453 -5.30 9.83 -17.00
N GLY A 454 -6.01 10.93 -16.74
CA GLY A 454 -7.29 11.22 -17.34
C GLY A 454 -8.41 10.26 -16.92
N GLY A 455 -8.22 9.53 -15.82
CA GLY A 455 -9.18 8.57 -15.28
C GLY A 455 -10.32 9.24 -14.54
N THR A 456 -11.51 8.60 -14.54
CA THR A 456 -12.65 8.99 -13.70
C THR A 456 -12.60 8.32 -12.33
N PRO A 457 -13.38 8.77 -11.32
CA PRO A 457 -13.48 8.06 -10.04
C PRO A 457 -13.83 6.57 -10.19
N LEU A 458 -14.73 6.22 -11.12
CA LEU A 458 -15.04 4.82 -11.37
C LEU A 458 -13.85 4.04 -11.96
N SER A 459 -13.06 4.64 -12.84
CA SER A 459 -11.85 3.99 -13.35
C SER A 459 -10.79 3.81 -12.25
N TRP A 460 -10.67 4.76 -11.32
CA TRP A 460 -9.82 4.62 -10.14
C TRP A 460 -10.30 3.51 -9.20
N CYS A 461 -11.61 3.36 -9.00
CA CYS A 461 -12.19 2.22 -8.28
C CYS A 461 -11.81 0.89 -8.95
N CYS A 462 -11.96 0.79 -10.27
CA CYS A 462 -11.58 -0.40 -11.02
C CYS A 462 -10.10 -0.74 -10.87
N HIS A 463 -9.22 0.24 -11.04
CA HIS A 463 -7.78 0.05 -10.88
C HIS A 463 -7.41 -0.27 -9.43
N GLY A 464 -7.99 0.42 -8.45
CA GLY A 464 -7.82 0.18 -7.01
C GLY A 464 -8.24 -1.22 -6.60
N SER A 465 -9.30 -1.76 -7.19
CA SER A 465 -9.82 -3.11 -6.90
C SER A 465 -8.81 -4.25 -7.17
N ARG A 466 -7.76 -3.98 -7.95
CA ARG A 466 -6.69 -4.92 -8.28
C ARG A 466 -5.36 -4.58 -7.60
N ASN A 467 -5.16 -3.33 -7.22
CA ASN A 467 -3.84 -2.80 -6.83
C ASN A 467 -3.80 -2.15 -5.45
N CYS A 468 -4.97 -1.82 -4.85
CA CYS A 468 -5.03 -1.28 -3.50
C CYS A 468 -4.85 -2.41 -2.47
N GLY A 469 -3.81 -2.32 -1.64
CA GLY A 469 -3.51 -3.30 -0.59
C GLY A 469 -4.30 -3.11 0.71
N ARG A 470 -5.31 -2.23 0.75
CA ARG A 470 -6.07 -1.94 1.97
C ARG A 470 -6.98 -3.10 2.35
N ALA A 471 -6.77 -3.68 3.53
CA ALA A 471 -7.49 -4.88 4.00
C ALA A 471 -9.02 -4.71 4.12
N LYS A 472 -9.52 -3.47 4.31
CA LYS A 472 -10.95 -3.16 4.47
C LYS A 472 -11.57 -2.51 3.22
N ALA A 473 -10.90 -2.59 2.07
CA ALA A 473 -11.43 -2.02 0.83
C ALA A 473 -12.64 -2.82 0.32
N ASP A 474 -13.74 -2.12 -0.02
CA ASP A 474 -14.90 -2.69 -0.70
C ASP A 474 -15.17 -1.94 -2.02
N HIS A 475 -14.35 -2.23 -3.01
CA HIS A 475 -14.49 -1.63 -4.34
C HIS A 475 -15.79 -2.01 -5.04
N ALA A 476 -16.40 -3.16 -4.71
CA ALA A 476 -17.68 -3.55 -5.30
C ALA A 476 -18.82 -2.67 -4.78
N ALA A 477 -18.84 -2.34 -3.48
CA ALA A 477 -19.78 -1.37 -2.94
C ALA A 477 -19.53 0.04 -3.47
N VAL A 478 -18.26 0.46 -3.59
CA VAL A 478 -17.88 1.76 -4.19
C VAL A 478 -18.37 1.87 -5.63
N ALA A 479 -18.11 0.88 -6.47
CA ALA A 479 -18.57 0.87 -7.86
C ALA A 479 -20.09 0.99 -7.94
N ARG A 480 -20.84 0.26 -7.09
CA ARG A 480 -22.29 0.36 -7.02
C ARG A 480 -22.76 1.77 -6.70
N LEU A 481 -22.20 2.40 -5.67
CA LEU A 481 -22.57 3.76 -5.25
C LEU A 481 -22.28 4.79 -6.34
N LEU A 482 -21.13 4.69 -7.02
CA LEU A 482 -20.79 5.60 -8.13
C LEU A 482 -21.77 5.45 -9.31
N ILE A 483 -22.12 4.22 -9.69
CA ILE A 483 -23.03 3.96 -10.81
C ILE A 483 -24.46 4.36 -10.46
N GLU A 484 -24.94 4.07 -9.25
CA GLU A 484 -26.26 4.52 -8.76
C GLU A 484 -26.35 6.06 -8.72
N ALA A 485 -25.23 6.74 -8.50
CA ALA A 485 -25.14 8.19 -8.57
C ALA A 485 -25.06 8.75 -10.01
N GLY A 486 -24.90 7.88 -11.02
CA GLY A 486 -24.90 8.25 -12.44
C GLY A 486 -23.54 8.20 -13.14
N ALA A 487 -22.54 7.55 -12.54
CA ALA A 487 -21.24 7.39 -13.20
C ALA A 487 -21.36 6.54 -14.46
N HIS A 488 -20.69 6.99 -15.53
CA HIS A 488 -20.67 6.28 -16.81
C HIS A 488 -19.76 5.06 -16.76
N VAL A 489 -20.29 3.90 -17.17
CA VAL A 489 -19.53 2.65 -17.23
C VAL A 489 -18.87 2.52 -18.61
N ASN A 490 -17.54 2.56 -18.64
CA ASN A 490 -16.80 2.15 -19.84
C ASN A 490 -16.58 0.62 -19.78
N PRO A 491 -17.06 -0.14 -20.80
CA PRO A 491 -16.94 -1.61 -20.82
C PRO A 491 -15.48 -2.12 -20.92
N GLU A 492 -14.52 -1.26 -21.26
CA GLU A 492 -13.11 -1.61 -21.36
C GLU A 492 -12.34 -1.48 -20.02
N MET A 493 -13.00 -1.08 -18.93
CA MET A 493 -12.34 -0.96 -17.63
C MET A 493 -11.90 -2.32 -17.09
N GLU A 494 -10.62 -2.49 -16.84
CA GLU A 494 -10.09 -3.65 -16.12
C GLU A 494 -10.30 -3.49 -14.61
N CYS A 495 -10.95 -4.46 -13.99
CA CYS A 495 -11.22 -4.46 -12.55
C CYS A 495 -11.19 -5.87 -11.95
N SER A 496 -11.38 -5.99 -10.64
CA SER A 496 -11.57 -7.29 -9.98
C SER A 496 -12.93 -7.88 -10.35
N ASP A 497 -13.06 -9.22 -10.25
CA ASP A 497 -14.33 -9.92 -10.54
C ASP A 497 -15.50 -9.40 -9.74
N ALA A 498 -15.27 -9.00 -8.47
CA ALA A 498 -16.30 -8.44 -7.61
C ALA A 498 -16.85 -7.11 -8.15
N VAL A 499 -15.98 -6.24 -8.65
CA VAL A 499 -16.36 -4.97 -9.29
C VAL A 499 -16.99 -5.23 -10.64
N GLU A 500 -16.44 -6.11 -11.45
CA GLU A 500 -16.99 -6.49 -12.76
C GLU A 500 -18.43 -7.01 -12.64
N ALA A 501 -18.72 -7.81 -11.61
CA ALA A 501 -20.08 -8.29 -11.33
C ALA A 501 -21.07 -7.14 -11.06
N VAL A 502 -20.60 -6.02 -10.47
CA VAL A 502 -21.43 -4.82 -10.27
C VAL A 502 -21.63 -4.08 -11.58
N LEU A 503 -20.55 -3.82 -12.36
CA LEU A 503 -20.64 -3.12 -13.65
C LEU A 503 -21.63 -3.81 -14.60
N ASN A 504 -21.61 -5.14 -14.63
CA ASN A 504 -22.46 -5.93 -15.54
C ASN A 504 -23.93 -6.11 -15.08
N ARG A 505 -24.30 -5.75 -13.85
CA ARG A 505 -25.70 -5.80 -13.38
C ARG A 505 -26.50 -4.56 -13.74
N ILE A 506 -25.81 -3.46 -14.01
CA ILE A 506 -26.41 -2.13 -14.13
C ILE A 506 -26.25 -1.60 -15.57
N ALA A 507 -25.25 -2.11 -16.34
CA ALA A 507 -25.14 -1.90 -17.78
C ALA A 507 -26.10 -2.81 -18.54
#